data_a66188be498a4e32221502ad8e7c0475
#
_entry.id   a66188be498a4e32221502ad8e7c0475
#
_cell.length_a   1.000
_cell.length_b   1.000
_cell.length_c   1.000
_cell.angle_alpha   90.00
_cell.angle_beta   90.00
_cell.angle_gamma   90.00
#
_symmetry.space_group_name_H-M   'P 1'
#
loop_
_entity.id
_entity.type
_entity.pdbx_description
1 polymer ?
#
loop_
_entity_poly.entity_id
_entity_poly.type
_entity_poly.pdbx_seq_one_letter_code
_entity_poly.pdbx_strand_id
1 'polypeptide(L)'
;MHHHGYTWLGSAHELLKDGPRRPPRPEFRSSKVVPLELANWLLKPASFIQGTWTDPSQAAEWFGAQARDAAAWFVSEHDRDAVGRAVSRVTSGEDLVGGWYLTGRRFLSVCLIACSPHRMRPEIP
;
A
#
# COMPACT_ATOMS: atom_id res chain seq x y z
N MET A 1 9.75 -2.22 -15.57
CA MET A 1 8.98 -2.40 -14.33
C MET A 1 9.02 -1.15 -13.48
N HIS A 2 7.95 -0.86 -12.78
CA HIS A 2 7.89 0.24 -11.82
C HIS A 2 6.97 -0.17 -10.66
N HIS A 3 6.98 0.63 -9.59
CA HIS A 3 6.11 0.43 -8.43
C HIS A 3 5.25 1.66 -8.23
N HIS A 4 3.97 1.44 -7.94
CA HIS A 4 3.05 2.48 -7.51
C HIS A 4 2.87 2.42 -5.99
N GLY A 5 2.87 3.59 -5.36
CA GLY A 5 2.63 3.69 -3.93
C GLY A 5 1.20 4.07 -3.62
N TYR A 6 0.64 3.40 -2.62
CA TYR A 6 -0.72 3.65 -2.13
C TYR A 6 -0.72 3.72 -0.62
N THR A 7 -1.53 4.62 -0.09
CA THR A 7 -1.73 4.73 1.36
C THR A 7 -3.20 4.76 1.68
N TRP A 8 -3.54 4.22 2.84
CA TRP A 8 -4.86 4.40 3.43
C TRP A 8 -4.73 4.56 4.93
N LEU A 9 -5.36 5.60 5.46
CA LEU A 9 -5.47 5.84 6.88
C LEU A 9 -6.95 6.00 7.20
N GLY A 10 -7.47 5.14 8.04
CA GLY A 10 -8.88 5.18 8.40
C GLY A 10 -9.14 4.48 9.70
N SER A 11 -10.42 4.32 10.05
CA SER A 11 -10.78 3.60 11.26
C SER A 11 -10.54 2.10 11.07
N ALA A 12 -10.11 1.43 12.15
CA ALA A 12 -9.98 -0.03 12.13
C ALA A 12 -11.32 -0.70 11.85
N HIS A 13 -12.44 -0.05 12.20
CA HIS A 13 -13.78 -0.56 11.91
C HIS A 13 -14.06 -0.66 10.41
N GLU A 14 -13.61 0.33 9.63
CA GLU A 14 -13.79 0.30 8.17
C GLU A 14 -13.06 -0.88 7.53
N LEU A 15 -11.96 -1.31 8.11
CA LEU A 15 -11.18 -2.44 7.63
C LEU A 15 -11.98 -3.76 7.66
N LEU A 16 -12.98 -3.83 8.52
CA LEU A 16 -13.83 -5.01 8.67
C LEU A 16 -14.95 -5.10 7.64
N LYS A 17 -15.18 -4.03 6.88
CA LYS A 17 -16.22 -4.00 5.85
C LYS A 17 -15.67 -4.61 4.56
N ASP A 18 -16.26 -5.72 4.12
CA ASP A 18 -15.80 -6.43 2.93
C ASP A 18 -16.07 -5.67 1.62
N GLY A 19 -17.24 -5.04 1.50
CA GLY A 19 -17.68 -4.44 0.24
C GLY A 19 -16.65 -3.52 -0.42
N PRO A 20 -16.17 -2.46 0.27
CA PRO A 20 -15.19 -1.54 -0.31
C PRO A 20 -13.84 -2.19 -0.66
N ARG A 21 -13.58 -3.39 -0.15
CA ARG A 21 -12.29 -4.08 -0.30
C ARG A 21 -12.32 -5.18 -1.38
N ARG A 22 -13.48 -5.44 -1.99
CA ARG A 22 -13.63 -6.52 -2.99
C ARG A 22 -14.03 -5.95 -4.35
N PRO A 23 -13.25 -6.23 -5.44
CA PRO A 23 -13.50 -5.66 -6.76
C PRO A 23 -14.93 -5.82 -7.30
N PRO A 24 -15.63 -6.96 -7.09
CA PRO A 24 -16.98 -7.11 -7.63
C PRO A 24 -18.03 -6.18 -7.01
N ARG A 25 -17.72 -5.58 -5.87
CA ARG A 25 -18.67 -4.69 -5.20
C ARG A 25 -18.66 -3.29 -5.82
N PRO A 26 -19.82 -2.63 -5.96
CA PRO A 26 -19.89 -1.33 -6.63
C PRO A 26 -19.13 -0.21 -5.92
N GLU A 27 -18.97 -0.29 -4.60
CA GLU A 27 -18.26 0.71 -3.81
C GLU A 27 -16.73 0.58 -3.89
N PHE A 28 -16.19 -0.48 -4.52
CA PHE A 28 -14.76 -0.75 -4.53
C PHE A 28 -13.96 0.37 -5.19
N ARG A 29 -14.34 0.80 -6.40
CA ARG A 29 -13.54 1.77 -7.16
C ARG A 29 -13.47 3.15 -6.52
N SER A 30 -14.54 3.56 -5.84
CA SER A 30 -14.59 4.89 -5.22
C SER A 30 -14.00 4.92 -3.82
N SER A 31 -13.78 3.77 -3.20
CA SER A 31 -13.23 3.70 -1.84
C SER A 31 -11.71 3.67 -1.87
N LYS A 32 -11.09 4.45 -0.97
CA LYS A 32 -9.63 4.45 -0.77
C LYS A 32 -9.17 3.37 0.20
N VAL A 33 -10.07 2.58 0.76
CA VAL A 33 -9.71 1.53 1.71
C VAL A 33 -8.85 0.47 1.04
N VAL A 34 -7.91 -0.10 1.79
CA VAL A 34 -6.99 -1.11 1.26
C VAL A 34 -7.75 -2.35 0.78
N PRO A 35 -7.49 -2.84 -0.44
CA PRO A 35 -8.12 -4.07 -0.93
C PRO A 35 -7.71 -5.29 -0.10
N LEU A 36 -8.56 -6.33 -0.13
CA LEU A 36 -8.20 -7.62 0.51
C LEU A 36 -7.01 -8.26 -0.19
N GLU A 37 -7.00 -8.25 -1.52
CA GLU A 37 -5.84 -8.65 -2.30
C GLU A 37 -5.10 -7.41 -2.76
N LEU A 38 -3.84 -7.26 -2.39
CA LEU A 38 -3.09 -6.02 -2.57
C LEU A 38 -2.94 -5.62 -4.03
N ALA A 39 -2.75 -6.60 -4.91
CA ALA A 39 -2.64 -6.30 -6.34
C ALA A 39 -3.87 -5.58 -6.90
N ASN A 40 -5.02 -5.70 -6.23
CA ASN A 40 -6.25 -5.04 -6.65
C ASN A 40 -6.21 -3.52 -6.47
N TRP A 41 -5.18 -2.97 -5.81
CA TRP A 41 -4.92 -1.53 -5.87
C TRP A 41 -4.84 -1.04 -7.33
N LEU A 42 -4.28 -1.86 -8.22
CA LEU A 42 -4.14 -1.52 -9.62
C LEU A 42 -5.49 -1.41 -10.36
N LEU A 43 -6.56 -1.94 -9.77
CA LEU A 43 -7.92 -1.84 -10.32
C LEU A 43 -8.65 -0.56 -9.87
N LYS A 44 -8.10 0.15 -8.89
CA LYS A 44 -8.66 1.42 -8.44
C LYS A 44 -8.21 2.55 -9.35
N PRO A 45 -8.91 3.71 -9.31
CA PRO A 45 -8.52 4.86 -10.14
C PRO A 45 -7.05 5.26 -9.96
N ALA A 46 -6.40 5.64 -11.04
CA ALA A 46 -5.00 6.06 -11.02
C ALA A 46 -4.79 7.30 -10.12
N SER A 47 -5.83 8.09 -9.89
CA SER A 47 -5.75 9.24 -8.98
C SER A 47 -5.45 8.85 -7.53
N PHE A 48 -5.59 7.57 -7.16
CA PHE A 48 -5.24 7.09 -5.81
C PHE A 48 -3.75 6.81 -5.66
N ILE A 49 -3.00 6.79 -6.76
CA ILE A 49 -1.55 6.57 -6.72
C ILE A 49 -0.88 7.76 -6.06
N GLN A 50 -0.11 7.51 -5.01
CA GLN A 50 0.62 8.55 -4.27
C GLN A 50 1.97 8.86 -4.89
N GLY A 51 2.56 7.91 -5.61
CA GLY A 51 3.83 8.07 -6.29
C GLY A 51 4.15 6.87 -7.15
N THR A 52 5.09 7.05 -8.07
CA THR A 52 5.53 6.00 -9.00
C THR A 52 7.04 6.07 -9.10
N TRP A 53 7.70 4.92 -8.96
CA TRP A 53 9.16 4.84 -8.97
C TRP A 53 9.65 3.70 -9.85
N THR A 54 10.68 3.98 -10.63
CA THR A 54 11.45 2.95 -11.32
C THR A 54 12.69 2.56 -10.51
N ASP A 55 13.15 3.43 -9.62
CA ASP A 55 14.29 3.17 -8.74
C ASP A 55 13.81 2.52 -7.44
N PRO A 56 14.22 1.26 -7.16
CA PRO A 56 13.80 0.57 -5.94
C PRO A 56 14.20 1.30 -4.65
N SER A 57 15.34 1.98 -4.63
CA SER A 57 15.79 2.71 -3.44
C SER A 57 14.87 3.88 -3.12
N GLN A 58 14.43 4.61 -4.14
CA GLN A 58 13.52 5.73 -3.95
C GLN A 58 12.14 5.25 -3.49
N ALA A 59 11.65 4.16 -4.06
CA ALA A 59 10.38 3.57 -3.65
C ALA A 59 10.43 3.13 -2.18
N ALA A 60 11.49 2.45 -1.79
CA ALA A 60 11.66 1.98 -0.42
C ALA A 60 11.80 3.14 0.57
N GLU A 61 12.47 4.20 0.16
CA GLU A 61 12.60 5.41 1.00
C GLU A 61 11.24 6.07 1.26
N TRP A 62 10.41 6.17 0.22
CA TRP A 62 9.05 6.67 0.39
C TRP A 62 8.26 5.81 1.38
N PHE A 63 8.33 4.49 1.23
CA PHE A 63 7.65 3.56 2.14
C PHE A 63 8.10 3.77 3.58
N GLY A 64 9.40 3.84 3.80
CA GLY A 64 9.97 4.05 5.13
C GLY A 64 9.56 5.39 5.74
N ALA A 65 9.50 6.44 4.94
CA ALA A 65 9.07 7.76 5.39
C ALA A 65 7.61 7.74 5.87
N GLN A 66 6.73 7.05 5.13
CA GLN A 66 5.32 6.93 5.54
C GLN A 66 5.21 6.24 6.91
N ALA A 67 5.96 5.17 7.13
CA ALA A 67 5.97 4.46 8.39
C ALA A 67 6.53 5.32 9.53
N ARG A 68 7.64 6.03 9.29
CA ARG A 68 8.26 6.90 10.31
C ARG A 68 7.34 8.04 10.72
N ASP A 69 6.62 8.63 9.77
CA ASP A 69 5.72 9.73 10.06
C ASP A 69 4.59 9.33 11.00
N ALA A 70 4.21 8.06 11.00
CA ALA A 70 3.13 7.53 11.84
C ALA A 70 3.64 6.80 13.09
N ALA A 71 4.95 6.60 13.24
CA ALA A 71 5.52 5.72 14.26
C ALA A 71 5.13 6.11 15.69
N ALA A 72 4.94 7.40 15.96
CA ALA A 72 4.57 7.88 17.29
C ALA A 72 3.19 7.38 17.75
N TRP A 73 2.34 6.98 16.82
CA TRP A 73 0.98 6.52 17.11
C TRP A 73 0.80 5.01 16.99
N PHE A 74 1.87 4.25 16.73
CA PHE A 74 1.78 2.80 16.64
C PHE A 74 1.36 2.20 17.99
N VAL A 75 0.43 1.26 17.95
CA VAL A 75 -0.01 0.53 19.14
C VAL A 75 1.07 -0.47 19.58
N SER A 76 1.71 -1.12 18.62
CA SER A 76 2.81 -2.05 18.89
C SER A 76 4.11 -1.52 18.33
N GLU A 77 5.24 -1.99 18.87
CA GLU A 77 6.56 -1.60 18.38
C GLU A 77 6.71 -1.97 16.91
N HIS A 78 7.22 -1.02 16.15
CA HIS A 78 7.49 -1.22 14.74
C HIS A 78 8.93 -1.67 14.54
N ASP A 79 9.12 -2.57 13.57
CA ASP A 79 10.45 -3.02 13.17
C ASP A 79 11.21 -1.88 12.49
N ARG A 80 12.35 -1.54 13.04
CA ARG A 80 13.17 -0.41 12.59
C ARG A 80 13.96 -0.69 11.32
N ASP A 81 14.07 -1.95 10.93
CA ASP A 81 14.80 -2.36 9.73
C ASP A 81 13.92 -2.42 8.48
N ALA A 82 12.72 -1.85 8.56
CA ALA A 82 11.74 -1.91 7.49
C ALA A 82 12.29 -1.39 6.15
N VAL A 83 13.10 -0.32 6.17
CA VAL A 83 13.62 0.27 4.94
C VAL A 83 14.58 -0.68 4.23
N GLY A 84 15.51 -1.31 4.97
CA GLY A 84 16.46 -2.26 4.38
C GLY A 84 15.76 -3.46 3.75
N ARG A 85 14.78 -4.02 4.45
CA ARG A 85 13.97 -5.13 3.90
C ARG A 85 13.13 -4.69 2.70
N ALA A 86 12.62 -3.46 2.73
CA ALA A 86 11.84 -2.90 1.65
C ALA A 86 12.66 -2.80 0.36
N VAL A 87 13.91 -2.32 0.44
CA VAL A 87 14.80 -2.24 -0.73
C VAL A 87 14.98 -3.63 -1.35
N SER A 88 15.25 -4.64 -0.54
CA SER A 88 15.43 -6.01 -1.03
C SER A 88 14.21 -6.52 -1.78
N ARG A 89 13.01 -6.36 -1.22
CA ARG A 89 11.77 -6.82 -1.84
C ARG A 89 11.44 -6.08 -3.12
N VAL A 90 11.58 -4.77 -3.11
CA VAL A 90 11.28 -3.94 -4.27
C VAL A 90 12.25 -4.23 -5.41
N THR A 91 13.53 -4.45 -5.07
CA THR A 91 14.56 -4.84 -6.06
C THR A 91 14.21 -6.17 -6.73
N SER A 92 13.63 -7.10 -5.99
CA SER A 92 13.17 -8.39 -6.54
C SER A 92 11.89 -8.28 -7.37
N GLY A 93 11.29 -7.10 -7.47
CA GLY A 93 10.03 -6.91 -8.21
C GLY A 93 8.79 -7.33 -7.43
N GLU A 94 8.91 -7.52 -6.13
CA GLU A 94 7.80 -7.91 -5.29
C GLU A 94 6.96 -6.71 -4.85
N ASP A 95 5.71 -6.99 -4.50
CA ASP A 95 4.89 -6.03 -3.76
C ASP A 95 5.39 -5.94 -2.33
N LEU A 96 5.19 -4.78 -1.73
CA LEU A 96 5.51 -4.55 -0.33
C LEU A 96 4.29 -3.95 0.36
N VAL A 97 3.94 -4.49 1.53
CA VAL A 97 2.85 -3.93 2.33
C VAL A 97 3.29 -3.74 3.77
N GLY A 98 2.90 -2.60 4.33
CA GLY A 98 2.94 -2.37 5.76
C GLY A 98 1.54 -2.06 6.25
N GLY A 99 1.18 -2.63 7.38
CA GLY A 99 -0.10 -2.37 8.04
C GLY A 99 0.12 -2.22 9.52
N TRP A 100 -0.36 -1.11 10.10
CA TRP A 100 -0.16 -0.82 11.51
C TRP A 100 -1.43 -0.29 12.14
N TYR A 101 -1.77 -0.84 13.30
CA TYR A 101 -2.82 -0.26 14.14
C TYR A 101 -2.25 0.95 14.89
N LEU A 102 -2.99 2.04 14.83
CA LEU A 102 -2.62 3.29 15.50
C LEU A 102 -3.55 3.55 16.68
N THR A 103 -3.09 4.37 17.61
CA THR A 103 -3.93 4.85 18.70
C THR A 103 -5.17 5.53 18.14
N GLY A 104 -6.28 5.51 18.91
CA GLY A 104 -7.55 6.06 18.43
C GLY A 104 -8.31 5.13 17.49
N ARG A 105 -8.02 3.81 17.54
CA ARG A 105 -8.70 2.79 16.73
C ARG A 105 -8.59 3.06 15.23
N ARG A 106 -7.42 3.51 14.79
CA ARG A 106 -7.13 3.75 13.38
C ARG A 106 -6.19 2.67 12.84
N PHE A 107 -6.15 2.58 11.52
CA PHE A 107 -5.26 1.68 10.82
C PHE A 107 -4.61 2.41 9.65
N LEU A 108 -3.29 2.25 9.52
CA LEU A 108 -2.53 2.76 8.39
C LEU A 108 -2.05 1.62 7.53
N SER A 109 -2.33 1.69 6.24
CA SER A 109 -1.78 0.81 5.22
C SER A 109 -0.88 1.60 4.29
N VAL A 110 0.32 1.09 4.04
CA VAL A 110 1.25 1.65 3.05
C VAL A 110 1.66 0.51 2.12
N CYS A 111 1.45 0.68 0.83
CA CYS A 111 1.71 -0.37 -0.15
C CYS A 111 2.55 0.15 -1.29
N LEU A 112 3.47 -0.70 -1.75
CA LEU A 112 4.15 -0.56 -3.03
C LEU A 112 3.73 -1.74 -3.90
N ILE A 113 3.08 -1.45 -5.01
CA ILE A 113 2.54 -2.48 -5.91
C ILE A 113 3.34 -2.47 -7.20
N ALA A 114 3.93 -3.62 -7.52
CA ALA A 114 4.73 -3.78 -8.73
C ALA A 114 3.82 -3.76 -9.96
N CYS A 115 4.22 -2.99 -10.95
CA CYS A 115 3.56 -2.94 -12.25
C CYS A 115 4.57 -3.28 -13.33
N SER A 116 4.33 -4.38 -14.02
CA SER A 116 5.21 -4.86 -15.08
C SER A 116 4.38 -5.38 -16.24
N PRO A 117 4.99 -5.54 -17.44
CA PRO A 117 4.26 -6.07 -18.60
C PRO A 117 3.67 -7.46 -18.39
N HIS A 118 4.20 -8.20 -17.43
CA HIS A 118 3.76 -9.58 -17.17
C HIS A 118 2.72 -9.68 -16.08
N ARG A 119 2.37 -8.54 -15.44
CA ARG A 119 1.41 -8.54 -14.36
C ARG A 119 0.03 -8.18 -14.89
N MET A 120 -0.96 -8.99 -14.56
CA MET A 120 -2.39 -8.78 -14.76
C MET A 120 -2.79 -8.21 -16.13
N ARG A 121 -3.01 -6.91 -16.23
CA ARG A 121 -3.57 -6.23 -17.37
C ARG A 121 -2.62 -5.19 -17.92
N PRO A 122 -2.31 -5.21 -19.22
CA PRO A 122 -1.37 -4.24 -19.82
C PRO A 122 -1.85 -2.79 -19.75
N GLU A 123 -3.16 -2.56 -19.67
CA GLU A 123 -3.75 -1.21 -19.60
C GLU A 123 -3.68 -0.57 -18.23
N ILE A 124 -3.28 -1.31 -17.19
CA ILE A 124 -3.15 -0.77 -15.83
C ILE A 124 -1.80 -0.05 -15.71
N PRO A 125 -1.80 1.20 -15.22
CA PRO A 125 -0.57 1.99 -15.12
C PRO A 125 0.48 1.41 -14.18
#